data_ff41dff580484ace5ea35ef8ba83c6f9
#
_entry.id   ff41dff580484ace5ea35ef8ba83c6f9
#
_cell.length_a   1.000
_cell.length_b   1.000
_cell.length_c   1.000
_cell.angle_alpha   90.00
_cell.angle_beta   90.00
_cell.angle_gamma   90.00
#
_symmetry.space_group_name_H-M   'P 1'
#
loop_
_entity.id
_entity.type
_entity.pdbx_description
1 polymer ?
#
loop_
_entity_poly.entity_id
_entity_poly.type
_entity_poly.pdbx_seq_one_letter_code
_entity_poly.pdbx_strand_id
1 'polypeptide(L)'
;MSSEKAEVDVLFECFYMSLGVREGHPMLTLRWPLTPMPPPAIGQTYNGVTFNLGSTNTILIRDDGKNILVDPGIIQLGRYGCLPKRLAEFGLKPADIDIVINTHCHYDHTESNYMWRGKPLFIHEAEYDYAAELYWPEWRNAFIDILDVQKFSGEKKITKNVRLIETFGHTQGSISALVETTEGLVACIGDAAIVKEDYLELRMPSVVTKNISGATAVDSLKKIAGYKPVLVIPGHDTAFKP
;
A
#
# COMPACT_ATOMS: atom_id res chain seq x y z
N MET A 1 1.82 -32.38 11.70
CA MET A 1 1.08 -31.12 11.69
C MET A 1 1.54 -30.41 10.43
N SER A 2 0.68 -30.29 9.41
CA SER A 2 1.01 -29.49 8.22
C SER A 2 1.24 -28.07 8.72
N SER A 3 2.37 -27.48 8.35
CA SER A 3 2.58 -26.05 8.62
C SER A 3 1.59 -25.31 7.74
N GLU A 4 0.46 -24.89 8.30
CA GLU A 4 -0.42 -23.99 7.56
C GLU A 4 0.40 -22.81 7.05
N LYS A 5 0.28 -22.56 5.78
CA LYS A 5 0.88 -21.41 5.12
C LYS A 5 -0.12 -20.25 5.15
N ALA A 6 0.37 -19.03 4.98
CA ALA A 6 -0.47 -17.87 4.93
C ALA A 6 -1.35 -17.86 3.66
N GLU A 7 -2.51 -17.20 3.78
CA GLU A 7 -3.38 -16.85 2.67
C GLU A 7 -3.31 -15.34 2.43
N VAL A 8 -3.33 -14.94 1.17
CA VAL A 8 -3.25 -13.53 0.76
C VAL A 8 -4.39 -13.21 -0.21
N ASP A 9 -5.17 -12.20 0.12
CA ASP A 9 -6.29 -11.72 -0.69
C ASP A 9 -6.16 -10.21 -0.94
N VAL A 10 -6.32 -9.78 -2.18
CA VAL A 10 -6.46 -8.36 -2.50
C VAL A 10 -7.93 -7.98 -2.26
N LEU A 11 -8.18 -7.24 -1.18
CA LEU A 11 -9.53 -6.78 -0.83
C LEU A 11 -10.04 -5.74 -1.82
N PHE A 12 -9.18 -4.80 -2.16
CA PHE A 12 -9.45 -3.79 -3.18
C PHE A 12 -8.22 -3.65 -4.06
N GLU A 13 -8.46 -3.68 -5.37
CA GLU A 13 -7.50 -3.19 -6.34
C GLU A 13 -7.54 -1.66 -6.37
N CYS A 14 -6.39 -1.06 -6.59
CA CYS A 14 -6.27 0.38 -6.70
C CYS A 14 -7.22 0.95 -7.77
N PHE A 15 -7.70 2.16 -7.55
CA PHE A 15 -8.35 2.96 -8.57
C PHE A 15 -7.85 4.39 -8.53
N TYR A 16 -7.92 5.07 -9.67
CA TYR A 16 -7.65 6.49 -9.76
C TYR A 16 -8.92 7.24 -10.09
N MET A 17 -9.15 8.31 -9.35
CA MET A 17 -10.16 9.30 -9.65
C MET A 17 -9.47 10.61 -10.00
N SER A 18 -9.69 11.11 -11.19
CA SER A 18 -9.23 12.43 -11.58
C SER A 18 -10.42 13.35 -11.84
N LEU A 19 -10.42 14.52 -11.23
CA LEU A 19 -11.32 15.60 -11.55
C LEU A 19 -10.58 16.55 -12.50
N GLY A 20 -11.06 16.67 -13.72
CA GLY A 20 -10.51 17.58 -14.73
C GLY A 20 -11.58 18.49 -15.29
N VAL A 21 -11.16 19.50 -16.04
CA VAL A 21 -12.07 20.35 -16.83
C VAL A 21 -11.80 20.09 -18.31
N ARG A 22 -12.80 19.60 -19.03
CA ARG A 22 -12.72 19.45 -20.47
C ARG A 22 -13.74 20.38 -21.13
N GLU A 23 -13.28 21.21 -22.06
CA GLU A 23 -14.13 22.16 -22.80
C GLU A 23 -14.98 23.07 -21.90
N GLY A 24 -14.40 23.47 -20.74
CA GLY A 24 -15.07 24.31 -19.74
C GLY A 24 -16.01 23.57 -18.79
N HIS A 25 -16.18 22.25 -18.92
CA HIS A 25 -17.04 21.45 -18.06
C HIS A 25 -16.22 20.60 -17.08
N PRO A 26 -16.57 20.57 -15.79
CA PRO A 26 -15.96 19.65 -14.84
C PRO A 26 -16.27 18.20 -15.24
N MET A 27 -15.25 17.37 -15.34
CA MET A 27 -15.38 15.94 -15.61
C MET A 27 -14.72 15.13 -14.52
N LEU A 28 -15.48 14.19 -13.96
CA LEU A 28 -14.96 13.15 -13.09
C LEU A 28 -14.62 11.93 -13.95
N THR A 29 -13.36 11.54 -13.96
CA THR A 29 -12.92 10.33 -14.62
C THR A 29 -12.51 9.30 -13.56
N LEU A 30 -13.20 8.17 -13.55
CA LEU A 30 -12.82 7.00 -12.76
C LEU A 30 -12.01 6.07 -13.64
N ARG A 31 -10.86 5.61 -13.17
CA ARG A 31 -10.01 4.67 -13.89
C ARG A 31 -9.74 3.46 -13.02
N TRP A 32 -10.03 2.30 -13.56
CA TRP A 32 -9.71 1.00 -13.01
C TRP A 32 -8.40 0.50 -13.63
N PRO A 33 -7.59 -0.30 -12.94
CA PRO A 33 -6.33 -0.82 -13.46
C PRO A 33 -6.50 -1.73 -14.70
N LEU A 34 -7.71 -2.22 -14.96
CA LEU A 34 -8.01 -3.07 -16.12
C LEU A 34 -8.02 -2.34 -17.49
N THR A 35 -7.87 -1.04 -17.52
CA THR A 35 -7.74 -0.30 -18.77
C THR A 35 -6.27 0.00 -19.03
N PRO A 36 -5.68 -0.49 -20.15
CA PRO A 36 -4.31 -0.12 -20.53
C PRO A 36 -4.29 1.35 -20.92
N MET A 37 -4.08 2.20 -19.95
CA MET A 37 -3.79 3.61 -20.19
C MET A 37 -2.52 3.93 -19.43
N PRO A 38 -1.63 4.75 -20.04
CA PRO A 38 -0.51 5.28 -19.27
C PRO A 38 -1.09 5.93 -18.01
N PRO A 39 -0.45 5.75 -16.84
CA PRO A 39 -0.87 6.46 -15.65
C PRO A 39 -0.98 7.93 -16.04
N PRO A 40 -2.03 8.66 -15.61
CA PRO A 40 -2.04 10.09 -15.78
C PRO A 40 -0.75 10.58 -15.16
N ALA A 41 0.06 11.31 -15.92
CA ALA A 41 1.24 11.93 -15.35
C ALA A 41 0.74 12.71 -14.12
N ILE A 42 1.18 12.29 -12.95
CA ILE A 42 0.85 12.95 -11.69
C ILE A 42 1.24 14.41 -11.89
N GLY A 43 0.28 15.33 -11.81
CA GLY A 43 0.52 16.74 -12.05
C GLY A 43 0.15 17.28 -13.44
N GLN A 44 -0.52 16.54 -14.33
CA GLN A 44 -1.09 17.17 -15.52
C GLN A 44 -2.29 18.04 -15.12
N THR A 45 -2.05 19.35 -15.16
CA THR A 45 -3.05 20.39 -14.94
C THR A 45 -3.87 20.63 -16.20
N TYR A 46 -5.18 20.46 -16.12
CA TYR A 46 -6.11 21.10 -17.03
C TYR A 46 -6.59 22.41 -16.41
N ASN A 47 -6.25 23.54 -17.01
CA ASN A 47 -6.63 24.88 -16.53
C ASN A 47 -6.31 25.17 -15.04
N GLY A 48 -5.17 24.74 -14.55
CA GLY A 48 -4.67 25.13 -13.22
C GLY A 48 -5.27 24.39 -12.03
N VAL A 49 -6.18 23.44 -12.23
CA VAL A 49 -6.74 22.63 -11.14
C VAL A 49 -6.63 21.16 -11.51
N THR A 50 -5.77 20.45 -10.81
CA THR A 50 -5.73 18.98 -10.88
C THR A 50 -6.00 18.45 -9.48
N PHE A 51 -7.01 17.65 -9.35
CA PHE A 51 -7.30 16.91 -8.16
C PHE A 51 -7.23 15.42 -8.50
N ASN A 52 -6.20 14.74 -8.04
CA ASN A 52 -6.07 13.30 -8.19
C ASN A 52 -6.27 12.65 -6.83
N LEU A 53 -7.29 11.81 -6.73
CA LEU A 53 -7.49 10.92 -5.60
C LEU A 53 -7.14 9.51 -6.09
N GLY A 54 -6.14 8.90 -5.47
CA GLY A 54 -5.79 7.49 -5.67
C GLY A 54 -6.18 6.68 -4.45
N SER A 55 -6.47 5.42 -4.65
CA SER A 55 -6.46 4.42 -3.60
C SER A 55 -5.39 3.38 -3.93
N THR A 56 -4.76 2.86 -2.90
CA THR A 56 -3.81 1.76 -3.02
C THR A 56 -4.51 0.40 -3.02
N ASN A 57 -3.76 -0.65 -3.33
CA ASN A 57 -4.18 -2.01 -3.07
C ASN A 57 -4.28 -2.25 -1.56
N THR A 58 -5.46 -2.61 -1.07
CA THR A 58 -5.66 -3.04 0.32
C THR A 58 -5.63 -4.56 0.38
N ILE A 59 -4.74 -5.13 1.18
CA ILE A 59 -4.44 -6.54 1.19
C ILE A 59 -4.79 -7.15 2.55
N LEU A 60 -5.51 -8.28 2.54
CA LEU A 60 -5.75 -9.12 3.70
C LEU A 60 -4.78 -10.30 3.69
N ILE A 61 -4.05 -10.50 4.79
CA ILE A 61 -3.23 -11.67 5.02
C ILE A 61 -3.79 -12.41 6.22
N ARG A 62 -4.03 -13.73 6.07
CA ARG A 62 -4.45 -14.60 7.15
C ARG A 62 -3.34 -15.60 7.45
N ASP A 63 -2.76 -15.51 8.63
CA ASP A 63 -1.64 -16.34 9.05
C ASP A 63 -1.59 -16.52 10.57
N ASP A 64 -1.29 -17.74 11.01
CA ASP A 64 -1.07 -18.06 12.44
C ASP A 64 -2.24 -17.61 13.35
N GLY A 65 -3.49 -17.77 12.85
CA GLY A 65 -4.71 -17.33 13.52
C GLY A 65 -4.89 -15.81 13.61
N LYS A 66 -4.14 -15.03 12.82
CA LYS A 66 -4.20 -13.58 12.76
C LYS A 66 -4.76 -13.11 11.42
N ASN A 67 -5.56 -12.07 11.46
CA ASN A 67 -6.00 -11.29 10.32
C ASN A 67 -5.19 -10.00 10.27
N ILE A 68 -4.38 -9.85 9.23
CA ILE A 68 -3.44 -8.74 9.06
C ILE A 68 -3.91 -7.93 7.86
N LEU A 69 -4.02 -6.63 8.03
CA LEU A 69 -4.39 -5.71 6.96
C LEU A 69 -3.18 -4.88 6.54
N VAL A 70 -2.86 -4.88 5.24
CA VAL A 70 -1.79 -4.06 4.67
C VAL A 70 -2.42 -2.92 3.88
N ASP A 71 -1.96 -1.71 4.15
CA ASP A 71 -2.34 -0.46 3.50
C ASP A 71 -3.86 -0.25 3.38
N PRO A 72 -4.58 -0.06 4.51
CA PRO A 72 -6.01 0.21 4.48
C PRO A 72 -6.30 1.68 4.12
N GLY A 73 -5.77 2.14 3.00
CA GLY A 73 -5.86 3.51 2.53
C GLY A 73 -6.95 3.76 1.49
N ILE A 74 -7.98 2.95 1.47
CA ILE A 74 -9.04 3.11 0.48
C ILE A 74 -10.00 4.25 0.82
N ILE A 75 -10.21 5.14 -0.15
CA ILE A 75 -11.21 6.19 -0.08
C ILE A 75 -12.60 5.56 -0.15
N GLN A 76 -13.42 5.87 0.85
CA GLN A 76 -14.80 5.38 0.91
C GLN A 76 -15.70 6.19 -0.03
N LEU A 77 -15.99 5.65 -1.20
CA LEU A 77 -16.92 6.26 -2.18
C LEU A 77 -18.18 5.40 -2.32
N GLY A 78 -19.13 5.60 -1.44
CA GLY A 78 -20.41 4.89 -1.48
C GLY A 78 -20.25 3.36 -1.36
N ARG A 79 -20.61 2.61 -2.42
CA ARG A 79 -20.45 1.15 -2.45
C ARG A 79 -19.02 0.70 -2.74
N TYR A 80 -18.24 1.57 -3.36
CA TYR A 80 -16.84 1.32 -3.65
C TYR A 80 -16.00 1.74 -2.46
N GLY A 81 -15.01 0.95 -2.11
CA GLY A 81 -14.13 1.26 -1.00
C GLY A 81 -14.72 1.04 0.39
N CYS A 82 -15.84 0.35 0.54
CA CYS A 82 -16.37 0.03 1.84
C CYS A 82 -15.67 -1.20 2.43
N LEU A 83 -14.56 -0.99 3.14
CA LEU A 83 -13.78 -2.05 3.79
C LEU A 83 -14.61 -2.98 4.68
N PRO A 84 -15.53 -2.50 5.54
CA PRO A 84 -16.36 -3.39 6.35
C PRO A 84 -17.20 -4.35 5.50
N LYS A 85 -17.74 -3.88 4.38
CA LYS A 85 -18.52 -4.71 3.47
C LYS A 85 -17.65 -5.73 2.77
N ARG A 86 -16.45 -5.32 2.33
CA ARG A 86 -15.52 -6.23 1.67
C ARG A 86 -14.99 -7.29 2.63
N LEU A 87 -14.67 -6.92 3.88
CA LEU A 87 -14.29 -7.88 4.92
C LEU A 87 -15.41 -8.91 5.18
N ALA A 88 -16.68 -8.48 5.15
CA ALA A 88 -17.82 -9.39 5.35
C ALA A 88 -17.91 -10.48 4.27
N GLU A 89 -17.42 -10.24 3.07
CA GLU A 89 -17.33 -11.26 2.00
C GLU A 89 -16.34 -12.38 2.35
N PHE A 90 -15.36 -12.08 3.24
CA PHE A 90 -14.41 -13.03 3.81
C PHE A 90 -14.85 -13.56 5.19
N GLY A 91 -16.10 -13.27 5.61
CA GLY A 91 -16.62 -13.67 6.92
C GLY A 91 -16.06 -12.87 8.09
N LEU A 92 -15.45 -11.70 7.84
CA LEU A 92 -14.79 -10.86 8.83
C LEU A 92 -15.55 -9.54 9.02
N LYS A 93 -15.39 -8.95 10.20
CA LYS A 93 -15.77 -7.58 10.52
C LYS A 93 -14.52 -6.77 10.92
N PRO A 94 -14.54 -5.45 10.93
CA PRO A 94 -13.36 -4.64 11.28
C PRO A 94 -12.72 -5.01 12.61
N ALA A 95 -13.52 -5.41 13.61
CA ALA A 95 -13.00 -5.83 14.92
C ALA A 95 -12.15 -7.11 14.88
N ASP A 96 -12.31 -7.94 13.85
CA ASP A 96 -11.58 -9.21 13.68
C ASP A 96 -10.18 -9.01 13.08
N ILE A 97 -9.84 -7.80 12.65
CA ILE A 97 -8.47 -7.44 12.25
C ILE A 97 -7.60 -7.34 13.50
N ASP A 98 -6.50 -8.05 13.52
CA ASP A 98 -5.56 -8.11 14.64
C ASP A 98 -4.41 -7.13 14.51
N ILE A 99 -3.93 -6.90 13.28
CA ILE A 99 -2.72 -6.15 12.98
C ILE A 99 -2.96 -5.29 11.74
N VAL A 100 -2.44 -4.07 11.75
CA VAL A 100 -2.32 -3.20 10.58
C VAL A 100 -0.84 -3.04 10.23
N ILE A 101 -0.53 -3.04 8.95
CA ILE A 101 0.80 -2.74 8.42
C ILE A 101 0.62 -1.60 7.42
N ASN A 102 1.38 -0.52 7.57
CA ASN A 102 1.51 0.49 6.52
C ASN A 102 2.87 0.33 5.85
N THR A 103 2.87 0.15 4.54
CA THR A 103 4.11 0.10 3.76
C THR A 103 4.81 1.43 3.81
N HIS A 104 4.05 2.52 3.84
CA HIS A 104 4.49 3.89 4.08
C HIS A 104 3.32 4.77 4.52
N CYS A 105 3.57 6.05 4.80
CA CYS A 105 2.62 6.94 5.44
C CYS A 105 1.86 7.87 4.49
N HIS A 106 1.88 7.67 3.18
CA HIS A 106 1.03 8.48 2.34
C HIS A 106 -0.45 8.22 2.63
N TYR A 107 -1.26 9.24 2.38
CA TYR A 107 -2.62 9.27 2.84
C TYR A 107 -3.47 8.14 2.22
N ASP A 108 -3.25 7.82 0.98
CA ASP A 108 -3.93 6.76 0.25
C ASP A 108 -3.55 5.32 0.70
N HIS A 109 -2.57 5.19 1.62
CA HIS A 109 -2.21 3.95 2.32
C HIS A 109 -2.68 3.92 3.79
N THR A 110 -3.05 5.08 4.35
CA THR A 110 -3.34 5.23 5.79
C THR A 110 -4.72 5.77 6.11
N GLU A 111 -5.47 6.22 5.12
CA GLU A 111 -6.73 6.96 5.32
C GLU A 111 -7.73 6.21 6.21
N SER A 112 -7.87 4.91 6.05
CA SER A 112 -8.82 4.12 6.82
C SER A 112 -8.27 3.57 8.15
N ASN A 113 -7.04 3.92 8.54
CA ASN A 113 -6.43 3.50 9.80
C ASN A 113 -7.31 3.79 11.02
N TYR A 114 -8.10 4.86 10.98
CA TYR A 114 -9.02 5.24 12.07
C TYR A 114 -10.00 4.13 12.47
N MET A 115 -10.30 3.19 11.57
CA MET A 115 -11.19 2.07 11.83
C MET A 115 -10.59 1.06 12.82
N TRP A 116 -9.27 1.04 12.96
CA TRP A 116 -8.53 0.11 13.81
C TRP A 116 -7.84 0.78 14.98
N ARG A 117 -8.44 1.85 15.51
CA ARG A 117 -7.94 2.56 16.70
C ARG A 117 -7.52 1.58 17.80
N GLY A 118 -6.28 1.74 18.28
CA GLY A 118 -5.68 0.92 19.35
C GLY A 118 -5.24 -0.49 18.92
N LYS A 119 -5.39 -0.88 17.65
CA LYS A 119 -4.78 -2.12 17.14
C LYS A 119 -3.30 -1.90 16.86
N PRO A 120 -2.47 -2.95 16.95
CA PRO A 120 -1.05 -2.87 16.57
C PRO A 120 -0.88 -2.39 15.13
N LEU A 121 -0.07 -1.36 14.94
CA LEU A 121 0.38 -0.86 13.65
C LEU A 121 1.88 -1.08 13.52
N PHE A 122 2.32 -1.90 12.58
CA PHE A 122 3.73 -2.02 12.24
C PHE A 122 4.11 -1.01 11.15
N ILE A 123 5.14 -0.22 11.45
CA ILE A 123 5.66 0.85 10.60
C ILE A 123 7.16 0.99 10.83
N HIS A 124 7.92 1.30 9.79
CA HIS A 124 9.34 1.58 9.94
C HIS A 124 9.57 2.89 10.72
N GLU A 125 10.62 2.94 11.58
CA GLU A 125 10.89 4.12 12.41
C GLU A 125 11.11 5.40 11.59
N ALA A 126 11.85 5.30 10.47
CA ALA A 126 12.07 6.44 9.59
C ALA A 126 10.78 6.93 8.91
N GLU A 127 9.82 6.03 8.65
CA GLU A 127 8.52 6.40 8.10
C GLU A 127 7.64 7.09 9.14
N TYR A 128 7.69 6.59 10.38
CA TYR A 128 6.99 7.23 11.48
C TYR A 128 7.47 8.66 11.73
N ASP A 129 8.79 8.89 11.64
CA ASP A 129 9.37 10.23 11.79
C ASP A 129 8.99 11.12 10.61
N TYR A 130 9.03 10.57 9.38
CA TYR A 130 8.59 11.26 8.17
C TYR A 130 7.10 11.66 8.22
N ALA A 131 6.24 10.82 8.79
CA ALA A 131 4.82 11.12 8.95
C ALA A 131 4.54 12.42 9.75
N ALA A 132 5.48 12.84 10.60
CA ALA A 132 5.36 14.10 11.34
C ALA A 132 5.51 15.34 10.44
N GLU A 133 6.16 15.19 9.30
CA GLU A 133 6.42 16.25 8.32
C GLU A 133 5.42 16.24 7.15
N LEU A 134 4.58 15.19 7.07
CA LEU A 134 3.60 15.04 5.99
C LEU A 134 2.39 15.97 6.19
N TYR A 135 1.89 16.46 5.08
CA TYR A 135 0.64 17.20 4.89
C TYR A 135 0.41 18.37 5.86
N TRP A 136 0.05 18.11 7.14
CA TRP A 136 -0.18 19.11 8.19
C TRP A 136 0.22 18.54 9.56
N PRO A 137 0.47 19.39 10.58
CA PRO A 137 1.07 18.97 11.85
C PRO A 137 0.33 17.84 12.58
N GLU A 138 -0.99 17.76 12.46
CA GLU A 138 -1.82 16.76 13.14
C GLU A 138 -1.99 15.47 12.34
N TRP A 139 -1.44 15.38 11.12
CA TRP A 139 -1.59 14.20 10.25
C TRP A 139 -1.23 12.90 10.96
N ARG A 140 -0.03 12.82 11.50
CA ARG A 140 0.44 11.63 12.21
C ARG A 140 -0.48 11.28 13.37
N ASN A 141 -0.91 12.26 14.17
CA ASN A 141 -1.80 12.03 15.30
C ASN A 141 -3.16 11.48 14.85
N ALA A 142 -3.67 11.95 13.71
CA ALA A 142 -4.99 11.58 13.21
C ALA A 142 -5.05 10.19 12.57
N PHE A 143 -3.95 9.76 11.92
CA PHE A 143 -3.96 8.54 11.09
C PHE A 143 -2.98 7.46 11.56
N ILE A 144 -1.96 7.80 12.36
CA ILE A 144 -0.94 6.87 12.82
C ILE A 144 -1.02 6.66 14.34
N ASP A 145 -0.91 7.73 15.13
CA ASP A 145 -0.83 7.64 16.60
C ASP A 145 -2.13 7.20 17.28
N ILE A 146 -3.22 7.11 16.51
CA ILE A 146 -4.48 6.52 16.98
C ILE A 146 -4.42 4.99 17.13
N LEU A 147 -3.43 4.33 16.52
CA LEU A 147 -3.16 2.92 16.65
C LEU A 147 -2.07 2.68 17.71
N ASP A 148 -1.85 1.42 18.09
CA ASP A 148 -0.74 0.99 18.93
C ASP A 148 0.52 0.84 18.06
N VAL A 149 1.31 1.91 17.94
CA VAL A 149 2.41 2.00 16.97
C VAL A 149 3.59 1.13 17.40
N GLN A 150 3.92 0.16 16.57
CA GLN A 150 5.05 -0.77 16.71
C GLN A 150 6.15 -0.39 15.70
N LYS A 151 7.07 0.49 16.14
CA LYS A 151 8.19 0.92 15.30
C LYS A 151 9.26 -0.16 15.23
N PHE A 152 9.92 -0.27 14.08
CA PHE A 152 11.05 -1.18 13.88
C PHE A 152 12.02 -0.60 12.85
N SER A 153 13.22 -1.20 12.79
CA SER A 153 14.21 -1.03 11.73
C SER A 153 14.78 -2.40 11.34
N GLY A 154 15.32 -2.50 10.15
CA GLY A 154 15.76 -3.78 9.59
C GLY A 154 14.59 -4.68 9.19
N GLU A 155 14.83 -5.99 9.25
CA GLU A 155 13.79 -6.98 8.99
C GLU A 155 12.96 -7.27 10.24
N LYS A 156 11.64 -7.43 10.09
CA LYS A 156 10.74 -7.71 11.21
C LYS A 156 9.84 -8.91 10.91
N LYS A 157 9.94 -9.95 11.69
CA LYS A 157 8.99 -11.05 11.66
C LYS A 157 7.70 -10.64 12.37
N ILE A 158 6.56 -10.79 11.69
CA ILE A 158 5.23 -10.46 12.20
C ILE A 158 4.52 -11.70 12.72
N THR A 159 4.43 -12.74 11.88
CA THR A 159 3.84 -14.03 12.18
C THR A 159 4.75 -15.14 11.66
N LYS A 160 4.29 -16.38 11.66
CA LYS A 160 5.09 -17.53 11.21
C LYS A 160 5.55 -17.37 9.76
N ASN A 161 4.66 -16.92 8.89
CA ASN A 161 4.88 -16.86 7.45
C ASN A 161 4.95 -15.41 6.90
N VAL A 162 4.84 -14.38 7.75
CA VAL A 162 4.87 -12.96 7.37
C VAL A 162 6.08 -12.27 7.95
N ARG A 163 6.86 -11.60 7.09
CA ARG A 163 7.98 -10.74 7.49
C ARG A 163 7.97 -9.44 6.70
N LEU A 164 8.44 -8.38 7.33
CA LEU A 164 8.64 -7.07 6.73
C LEU A 164 10.12 -6.88 6.41
N ILE A 165 10.38 -6.24 5.28
CA ILE A 165 11.71 -5.87 4.82
C ILE A 165 11.73 -4.39 4.44
N GLU A 166 12.88 -3.75 4.66
CA GLU A 166 13.13 -2.38 4.17
C GLU A 166 13.22 -2.36 2.64
N THR A 167 12.43 -1.49 2.03
CA THR A 167 12.39 -1.26 0.59
C THR A 167 12.30 0.24 0.30
N PHE A 168 13.28 0.98 0.83
CA PHE A 168 13.35 2.43 0.72
C PHE A 168 13.42 2.88 -0.74
N GLY A 169 12.84 4.02 -1.02
CA GLY A 169 12.88 4.57 -2.38
C GLY A 169 11.75 5.53 -2.67
N HIS A 170 10.52 5.09 -2.56
CA HIS A 170 9.35 5.95 -2.67
C HIS A 170 9.29 6.93 -1.47
N THR A 171 9.43 6.41 -0.26
CA THR A 171 9.70 7.19 0.95
C THR A 171 10.94 6.66 1.66
N GLN A 172 11.43 7.41 2.65
CA GLN A 172 12.66 7.07 3.39
C GLN A 172 12.49 5.89 4.34
N GLY A 173 11.27 5.49 4.65
CA GLY A 173 10.94 4.37 5.54
C GLY A 173 10.02 3.34 4.89
N SER A 174 9.89 3.33 3.56
CA SER A 174 9.06 2.35 2.85
C SER A 174 9.50 0.92 3.14
N ILE A 175 8.52 0.05 3.32
CA ILE A 175 8.72 -1.38 3.58
C ILE A 175 7.86 -2.22 2.64
N SER A 176 8.22 -3.50 2.53
CA SER A 176 7.40 -4.51 1.85
C SER A 176 7.11 -5.66 2.79
N ALA A 177 5.95 -6.30 2.63
CA ALA A 177 5.61 -7.53 3.33
C ALA A 177 5.87 -8.74 2.42
N LEU A 178 6.67 -9.68 2.91
CA LEU A 178 6.93 -10.97 2.27
C LEU A 178 6.12 -12.05 2.98
N VAL A 179 5.31 -12.78 2.22
CA VAL A 179 4.34 -13.76 2.73
C VAL A 179 4.57 -15.13 2.10
N GLU A 180 4.89 -16.12 2.93
CA GLU A 180 5.06 -17.51 2.51
C GLU A 180 3.70 -18.18 2.37
N THR A 181 3.27 -18.46 1.14
CA THR A 181 2.00 -19.15 0.82
C THR A 181 2.24 -20.57 0.31
N THR A 182 1.16 -21.35 0.15
CA THR A 182 1.24 -22.70 -0.44
C THR A 182 1.73 -22.68 -1.89
N GLU A 183 1.52 -21.58 -2.61
CA GLU A 183 1.96 -21.40 -4.00
C GLU A 183 3.39 -20.88 -4.12
N GLY A 184 3.97 -20.38 -3.04
CA GLY A 184 5.28 -19.76 -2.97
C GLY A 184 5.25 -18.41 -2.28
N LEU A 185 6.31 -17.62 -2.46
CA LEU A 185 6.43 -16.31 -1.83
C LEU A 185 5.58 -15.26 -2.56
N VAL A 186 4.73 -14.57 -1.82
CA VAL A 186 4.00 -13.38 -2.28
C VAL A 186 4.69 -12.14 -1.70
N ALA A 187 4.92 -11.13 -2.53
CA ALA A 187 5.47 -9.84 -2.12
C ALA A 187 4.44 -8.73 -2.26
N CYS A 188 3.99 -8.17 -1.13
CA CYS A 188 3.17 -6.97 -1.06
C CYS A 188 4.11 -5.78 -0.91
N ILE A 189 4.34 -5.03 -1.98
CA ILE A 189 5.48 -4.13 -2.08
C ILE A 189 5.12 -2.65 -1.95
N GLY A 190 3.83 -2.32 -1.81
CA GLY A 190 3.38 -0.93 -1.78
C GLY A 190 3.98 -0.14 -2.96
N ASP A 191 4.37 1.09 -2.70
CA ASP A 191 4.92 1.99 -3.71
C ASP A 191 6.43 1.86 -3.95
N ALA A 192 7.05 0.77 -3.46
CA ALA A 192 8.36 0.39 -4.01
C ALA A 192 8.28 0.19 -5.53
N ALA A 193 7.11 -0.26 -6.03
CA ALA A 193 6.67 -0.09 -7.40
C ALA A 193 5.21 0.43 -7.40
N ILE A 194 4.97 1.55 -8.05
CA ILE A 194 3.62 2.10 -8.22
C ILE A 194 2.83 1.23 -9.19
N VAL A 195 3.43 0.91 -10.33
CA VAL A 195 2.88 0.04 -11.36
C VAL A 195 3.81 -1.13 -11.63
N LYS A 196 3.29 -2.20 -12.23
CA LYS A 196 4.07 -3.43 -12.52
C LYS A 196 5.31 -3.18 -13.37
N GLU A 197 5.26 -2.22 -14.29
CA GLU A 197 6.38 -1.86 -15.15
C GLU A 197 7.57 -1.33 -14.34
N ASP A 198 7.35 -0.65 -13.21
CA ASP A 198 8.41 -0.18 -12.33
C ASP A 198 9.23 -1.37 -11.80
N TYR A 199 8.55 -2.45 -11.43
CA TYR A 199 9.21 -3.67 -10.97
C TYR A 199 9.86 -4.46 -12.12
N LEU A 200 9.14 -4.68 -13.21
CA LEU A 200 9.60 -5.50 -14.33
C LEU A 200 10.82 -4.87 -15.02
N GLU A 201 10.87 -3.56 -15.11
CA GLU A 201 11.95 -2.81 -15.74
C GLU A 201 13.01 -2.33 -14.74
N LEU A 202 12.83 -2.62 -13.44
CA LEU A 202 13.71 -2.15 -12.34
C LEU A 202 13.96 -0.65 -12.42
N ARG A 203 12.91 0.12 -12.62
CA ARG A 203 12.98 1.56 -12.74
C ARG A 203 12.44 2.26 -11.48
N MET A 204 12.92 3.47 -11.27
CA MET A 204 12.44 4.31 -10.19
C MET A 204 10.96 4.64 -10.40
N PRO A 205 10.10 4.47 -9.38
CA PRO A 205 8.71 4.88 -9.46
C PRO A 205 8.57 6.38 -9.75
N SER A 206 7.47 6.77 -10.39
CA SER A 206 7.24 8.15 -10.87
C SER A 206 7.15 9.19 -9.76
N VAL A 207 6.88 8.77 -8.52
CA VAL A 207 6.82 9.63 -7.33
C VAL A 207 7.84 9.15 -6.32
N VAL A 208 8.75 10.02 -5.94
CA VAL A 208 9.81 9.78 -4.94
C VAL A 208 9.93 11.01 -4.08
N THR A 209 10.09 10.82 -2.78
CA THR A 209 10.31 11.95 -1.87
C THR A 209 11.67 12.62 -2.13
N LYS A 210 11.73 13.93 -1.89
CA LYS A 210 12.82 14.84 -2.31
C LYS A 210 14.24 14.43 -1.87
N ASN A 211 14.40 13.56 -0.89
CA ASN A 211 15.70 13.25 -0.28
C ASN A 211 16.22 11.84 -0.60
N ILE A 212 15.59 11.12 -1.52
CA ILE A 212 15.94 9.73 -1.82
C ILE A 212 16.51 9.65 -3.24
N SER A 213 17.59 8.90 -3.41
CA SER A 213 18.18 8.68 -4.73
C SER A 213 17.40 7.62 -5.51
N GLY A 214 17.24 7.82 -6.80
CA GLY A 214 16.67 6.79 -7.69
C GLY A 214 17.40 5.46 -7.62
N ALA A 215 18.69 5.46 -7.32
CA ALA A 215 19.48 4.25 -7.11
C ALA A 215 18.95 3.43 -5.93
N THR A 216 18.59 4.07 -4.81
CA THR A 216 18.01 3.40 -3.63
C THR A 216 16.71 2.69 -3.98
N ALA A 217 15.82 3.33 -4.75
CA ALA A 217 14.56 2.72 -5.18
C ALA A 217 14.81 1.49 -6.07
N VAL A 218 15.71 1.59 -7.03
CA VAL A 218 16.08 0.47 -7.91
C VAL A 218 16.73 -0.68 -7.12
N ASP A 219 17.57 -0.39 -6.14
CA ASP A 219 18.18 -1.42 -5.30
C ASP A 219 17.13 -2.13 -4.41
N SER A 220 16.11 -1.43 -3.96
CA SER A 220 14.97 -2.04 -3.28
C SER A 220 14.20 -3.00 -4.18
N LEU A 221 13.94 -2.63 -5.43
CA LEU A 221 13.32 -3.54 -6.42
C LEU A 221 14.17 -4.78 -6.70
N LYS A 222 15.49 -4.62 -6.87
CA LYS A 222 16.42 -5.74 -7.01
C LYS A 222 16.43 -6.65 -5.78
N LYS A 223 16.38 -6.05 -4.58
CA LYS A 223 16.28 -6.81 -3.32
C LYS A 223 15.01 -7.66 -3.29
N ILE A 224 13.85 -7.10 -3.65
CA ILE A 224 12.58 -7.83 -3.73
C ILE A 224 12.69 -8.96 -4.78
N ALA A 225 13.18 -8.66 -5.98
CA ALA A 225 13.36 -9.64 -7.05
C ALA A 225 14.29 -10.78 -6.64
N GLY A 226 15.31 -10.50 -5.83
CA GLY A 226 16.24 -11.51 -5.27
C GLY A 226 15.55 -12.56 -4.40
N TYR A 227 14.41 -12.27 -3.79
CA TYR A 227 13.60 -13.25 -3.07
C TYR A 227 12.78 -14.17 -3.99
N LYS A 228 12.70 -13.89 -5.29
CA LYS A 228 11.98 -14.66 -6.32
C LYS A 228 10.50 -14.89 -5.97
N PRO A 229 9.73 -13.83 -5.73
CA PRO A 229 8.31 -13.98 -5.45
C PRO A 229 7.59 -14.60 -6.66
N VAL A 230 6.59 -15.44 -6.39
CA VAL A 230 5.71 -16.01 -7.43
C VAL A 230 4.56 -15.08 -7.77
N LEU A 231 4.29 -14.11 -6.88
CA LEU A 231 3.29 -13.06 -7.07
C LEU A 231 3.80 -11.77 -6.44
N VAL A 232 3.63 -10.66 -7.13
CA VAL A 232 3.94 -9.31 -6.66
C VAL A 232 2.67 -8.48 -6.67
N ILE A 233 2.41 -7.77 -5.57
CA ILE A 233 1.28 -6.85 -5.41
C ILE A 233 1.86 -5.46 -5.22
N PRO A 234 1.85 -4.60 -6.25
CA PRO A 234 2.33 -3.23 -6.19
C PRO A 234 1.31 -2.32 -5.49
N GLY A 235 1.64 -1.06 -5.28
CA GLY A 235 0.73 -0.10 -4.63
C GLY A 235 -0.49 0.21 -5.50
N HIS A 236 -0.28 0.48 -6.78
CA HIS A 236 -1.29 1.07 -7.65
C HIS A 236 -1.48 0.37 -9.00
N ASP A 237 -1.33 -0.94 -9.03
CA ASP A 237 -1.60 -1.77 -10.20
C ASP A 237 -2.10 -3.15 -9.77
N THR A 238 -2.58 -3.95 -10.71
CA THR A 238 -2.99 -5.34 -10.46
C THR A 238 -1.82 -6.21 -10.03
N ALA A 239 -2.09 -7.19 -9.17
CA ALA A 239 -1.12 -8.22 -8.83
C ALA A 239 -0.66 -9.00 -10.08
N PHE A 240 0.61 -9.33 -10.15
CA PHE A 240 1.19 -9.98 -11.33
C PHE A 240 2.25 -11.03 -10.96
N LYS A 241 2.47 -11.97 -11.87
CA LYS A 241 3.57 -12.96 -11.78
C LYS A 241 4.77 -12.37 -12.49
N PRO A 242 5.92 -12.16 -11.81
CA PRO A 242 7.10 -11.56 -12.40
C PRO A 242 7.87 -12.52 -13.31
#